data_5fe78a374aca609b5e633a01691ba729
#
_entry.id   5fe78a374aca609b5e633a01691ba729
#
_cell.length_a   1.000
_cell.length_b   1.000
_cell.length_c   1.000
_cell.angle_alpha   90.00
_cell.angle_beta   90.00
_cell.angle_gamma   90.00
#
_symmetry.space_group_name_H-M   'P 1'
#
loop_
_entity.id
_entity.type
_entity.pdbx_description
1 polymer ?
#
loop_
_entity_poly.entity_id
_entity_poly.type
_entity_poly.pdbx_seq_one_letter_code
_entity_poly.pdbx_strand_id
1 'polypeptide(L)' 'MNNYRILVVDDEEDLCEILKFNLENEGYEVDTANSAEEALRMDIGSYNLLLLDVMMGEISGF' A
#
# COMPACT_ATOMS: atom_id res chain seq x y z
N MET A 1 16.58 -13.34 -4.13
CA MET A 1 15.61 -12.85 -4.38
C MET A 1 14.76 -12.51 -3.35
N ASN A 2 14.11 -11.49 -3.38
CA ASN A 2 13.38 -11.03 -2.39
C ASN A 2 12.03 -11.36 -2.58
N ASN A 3 11.37 -11.96 -1.68
CA ASN A 3 9.97 -12.20 -1.75
C ASN A 3 9.27 -11.27 -0.82
N TYR A 4 9.78 -10.08 -0.69
CA TYR A 4 9.17 -9.12 0.22
C TYR A 4 7.95 -8.55 -0.48
N ARG A 5 6.81 -8.64 0.15
CA ARG A 5 5.57 -8.18 -0.44
C ARG A 5 5.04 -6.99 0.34
N ILE A 6 4.65 -5.97 -0.38
CA ILE A 6 4.19 -4.72 0.23
C ILE A 6 2.80 -4.42 -0.27
N LEU A 7 1.92 -4.01 0.63
CA LEU A 7 0.59 -3.57 0.23
C LEU A 7 0.50 -2.08 0.51
N VAL A 8 0.14 -1.31 -0.49
CA VAL A 8 0.01 0.14 -0.36
C VAL A 8 -1.46 0.47 -0.36
N VAL A 9 -1.94 1.14 0.67
CA VAL A 9 -3.34 1.47 0.80
C VAL A 9 -3.48 2.98 0.76
N ASP A 10 -4.14 3.52 -0.25
CA ASP A 10 -4.26 4.94 -0.42
C ASP A 10 -5.46 5.16 -1.32
N ASP A 11 -6.26 6.16 -1.05
CA ASP A 11 -7.42 6.40 -1.88
C ASP A 11 -7.05 7.21 -3.13
N GLU A 12 -5.81 7.62 -3.28
CA GLU A 12 -5.37 8.29 -4.49
C GLU A 12 -4.67 7.30 -5.37
N GLU A 13 -5.29 6.97 -6.50
CA GLU A 13 -4.73 5.97 -7.35
C GLU A 13 -3.39 6.39 -7.93
N ASP A 14 -3.24 7.67 -8.19
CA ASP A 14 -1.99 8.14 -8.77
C ASP A 14 -0.84 7.90 -7.83
N LEU A 15 -1.05 8.15 -6.55
CA LEU A 15 0.00 7.92 -5.60
C LEU A 15 0.30 6.46 -5.46
N CYS A 16 -0.73 5.62 -5.51
CA CYS A 16 -0.51 4.20 -5.43
C CYS A 16 0.35 3.73 -6.58
N GLU A 17 0.09 4.25 -7.76
CA GLU A 17 0.86 3.83 -8.90
C GLU A 17 2.30 4.27 -8.81
N ILE A 18 2.53 5.48 -8.33
CA ILE A 18 3.88 5.98 -8.19
C ILE A 18 4.65 5.15 -7.18
N LEU A 19 4.03 4.88 -6.04
CA LEU A 19 4.69 4.11 -5.02
C LEU A 19 4.96 2.69 -5.50
N LYS A 20 3.99 2.12 -6.20
CA LYS A 20 4.15 0.77 -6.68
C LYS A 20 5.32 0.72 -7.66
N PHE A 21 5.38 1.68 -8.58
CA PHE A 21 6.44 1.68 -9.55
C PHE A 21 7.80 1.79 -8.87
N ASN A 22 7.92 2.69 -7.92
CA ASN A 22 9.18 2.89 -7.26
C ASN A 22 9.61 1.67 -6.45
N LEU A 23 8.67 1.07 -5.76
CA LEU A 23 9.00 -0.07 -4.94
C LEU A 23 9.30 -1.30 -5.78
N GLU A 24 8.59 -1.46 -6.88
CA GLU A 24 8.87 -2.59 -7.74
C GLU A 24 10.26 -2.44 -8.37
N ASN A 25 10.64 -1.21 -8.60
CA ASN A 25 11.94 -0.96 -9.13
C ASN A 25 13.03 -1.38 -8.16
N GLU A 26 12.71 -1.45 -6.86
CA GLU A 26 13.67 -1.87 -5.88
C GLU A 26 13.64 -3.39 -5.70
N GLY A 27 12.77 -4.07 -6.40
CA GLY A 27 12.74 -5.52 -6.29
C GLY A 27 11.66 -6.09 -5.43
N TYR A 28 10.75 -5.26 -4.94
CA TYR A 28 9.68 -5.76 -4.09
C TYR A 28 8.45 -6.10 -4.92
N GLU A 29 7.59 -6.93 -4.36
CA GLU A 29 6.31 -7.20 -4.98
C GLU A 29 5.32 -6.28 -4.31
N VAL A 30 4.57 -5.53 -5.09
CA VAL A 30 3.71 -4.50 -4.53
C VAL A 30 2.31 -4.65 -5.07
N ASP A 31 1.33 -4.61 -4.16
CA ASP A 31 -0.06 -4.55 -4.54
C ASP A 31 -0.63 -3.26 -3.97
N THR A 32 -1.75 -2.84 -4.47
CA THR A 32 -2.35 -1.60 -4.01
C THR A 32 -3.80 -1.83 -3.68
N ALA A 33 -4.31 -1.05 -2.76
CA ALA A 33 -5.72 -1.04 -2.41
C ALA A 33 -6.15 0.41 -2.31
N ASN A 34 -7.38 0.70 -2.67
CA ASN A 34 -7.84 2.08 -2.68
C ASN A 34 -8.55 2.46 -1.40
N SER A 35 -8.77 1.53 -0.53
CA SER A 35 -9.42 1.85 0.72
C SER A 35 -9.07 0.80 1.74
N ALA A 36 -9.31 1.10 2.98
CA ALA A 36 -9.05 0.16 4.04
C ALA A 36 -9.95 -1.05 3.89
N GLU A 37 -11.18 -0.83 3.45
CA GLU A 37 -12.08 -1.94 3.28
C GLU A 37 -11.57 -2.89 2.22
N GLU A 38 -11.06 -2.35 1.15
CA GLU A 38 -10.54 -3.19 0.10
C GLU A 38 -9.32 -3.93 0.61
N ALA A 39 -8.48 -3.27 1.38
CA ALA A 39 -7.31 -3.91 1.93
C ALA A 39 -7.68 -5.07 2.83
N LEU A 40 -8.75 -4.90 3.60
CA LEU A 40 -9.14 -5.95 4.51
C LEU A 40 -9.68 -7.17 3.78
N ARG A 41 -10.12 -7.02 2.55
CA ARG A 41 -10.57 -8.16 1.80
C ARG A 41 -9.41 -8.92 1.20
N MET A 42 -8.23 -8.32 1.19
CA MET A 42 -7.07 -8.97 0.66
C MET A 42 -6.43 -9.74 1.79
N ASP A 43 -5.54 -10.64 1.45
CA ASP A 43 -4.89 -11.44 2.46
C ASP A 43 -3.74 -10.64 3.03
N ILE A 44 -4.05 -9.69 3.91
CA ILE A 44 -3.03 -8.79 4.39
C ILE A 44 -2.00 -9.53 5.21
N GLY A 45 -2.33 -10.70 5.72
CA GLY A 45 -1.33 -11.44 6.46
C GLY A 45 -0.23 -11.97 5.58
N SER A 46 -0.42 -11.97 4.27
CA SER A 46 0.61 -12.47 3.40
C SER A 46 1.59 -11.39 3.00
N TYR A 47 1.38 -10.16 3.45
CA TYR A 47 2.28 -9.08 3.09
C TYR A 47 3.27 -8.84 4.22
N ASN A 48 4.48 -8.45 3.85
CA ASN A 48 5.50 -8.20 4.85
C ASN A 48 5.42 -6.77 5.37
N LEU A 49 4.86 -5.88 4.57
CA LEU A 49 4.77 -4.48 4.99
C LEU A 49 3.48 -3.91 4.50
N LEU A 50 2.87 -3.07 5.31
CA LEU A 50 1.64 -2.43 4.95
C LEU A 50 1.87 -0.94 5.01
N LEU A 51 1.72 -0.25 3.89
CA LEU A 51 1.88 1.20 3.87
C LEU A 51 0.51 1.81 3.78
N LEU A 52 0.13 2.54 4.82
CA LEU A 52 -1.16 3.18 4.85
C LEU A 52 -0.99 4.67 4.72
N ASP A 53 -1.78 5.27 3.87
CA ASP A 53 -1.70 6.70 3.71
C ASP A 53 -2.60 7.32 4.75
N VAL A 54 -2.00 7.76 5.80
CA VAL A 54 -2.77 8.33 6.87
C VAL A 54 -3.19 9.70 6.58
N MET A 55 -2.84 10.27 5.46
CA MET A 55 -3.28 11.56 5.22
C MET A 55 -4.66 11.60 4.77
N MET A 56 -5.23 10.49 4.54
CA MET A 56 -6.53 10.50 4.22
C MET A 56 -7.28 10.81 5.34
N GLY A 57 -7.80 11.50 5.72
CA GLY A 57 -8.59 11.65 6.74
C GLY A 57 -8.26 12.69 7.54
N GLU A 58 -8.76 12.84 8.52
CA GLU A 58 -8.55 13.77 9.30
C GLU A 58 -7.63 13.56 10.28
N ILE A 59 -6.74 12.88 10.00
CA ILE A 59 -5.74 12.62 10.87
C ILE A 59 -5.11 13.80 11.37
N SER A 60 -5.29 14.79 10.71
CA SER A 60 -4.66 15.92 11.14
C SER A 60 -5.00 16.29 12.47
N GLY A 61 -5.85 15.65 13.01
CA GLY A 61 -6.21 16.00 14.28
C GLY A 61 -5.09 16.03 15.21
N PHE A 62 -4.07 15.39 14.97
CA PHE A 62 -3.07 15.53 15.89
C PHE A 62 -2.01 16.36 15.29
#